data_4b6dd5b7c459e4a9598ff63bb4b88d3a
#
_entry.id   4b6dd5b7c459e4a9598ff63bb4b88d3a
#
_cell.length_a   1.000
_cell.length_b   1.000
_cell.length_c   1.000
_cell.angle_alpha   90.00
_cell.angle_beta   90.00
_cell.angle_gamma   90.00
#
_symmetry.space_group_name_H-M   'P 1'
#
loop_
_entity.id
_entity.type
_entity.pdbx_description
1 polymer ?
#
loop_
_entity_poly.entity_id
_entity_poly.type
_entity_poly.pdbx_seq_one_letter_code
_entity_poly.pdbx_strand_id
1 'polypeptide(L)' 'MKSESAKLGKNLKRIRTEKGITQGDIVRNLGVSRNFISNIENGKTNPTLSTITNIAKALGVSSDELLK' A
#
# COMPACT_ATOMS: atom_id res chain seq x y z
N MET A 1 11.30 3.57 17.63
CA MET A 1 11.11 2.29 16.93
C MET A 1 10.05 2.46 15.86
N LYS A 2 10.33 2.03 14.65
CA LYS A 2 9.36 2.17 13.57
C LYS A 2 8.28 1.11 13.69
N SER A 3 7.05 1.54 13.57
CA SER A 3 5.92 0.62 13.60
C SER A 3 5.83 -0.15 12.29
N GLU A 4 5.10 -1.25 12.30
CA GLU A 4 4.84 -2.02 11.09
C GLU A 4 4.02 -1.22 10.08
N SER A 5 3.17 -0.33 10.57
CA SER A 5 2.40 0.56 9.72
C SER A 5 3.30 1.50 8.91
N ALA A 6 4.33 2.04 9.54
CA ALA A 6 5.28 2.91 8.87
C ALA A 6 6.07 2.15 7.81
N LYS A 7 6.49 0.93 8.14
CA LYS A 7 7.23 0.07 7.23
C LYS A 7 6.39 -0.30 6.01
N LEU A 8 5.16 -0.69 6.24
CA LEU A 8 4.22 -1.02 5.18
C LEU A 8 4.01 0.18 4.25
N GLY A 9 3.80 1.35 4.84
CA GLY A 9 3.57 2.56 4.07
C GLY A 9 4.74 2.91 3.17
N LYS A 10 5.96 2.81 3.70
CA LYS A 10 7.17 3.07 2.93
C LYS A 10 7.32 2.08 1.79
N ASN A 11 7.08 0.81 2.05
CA ASN A 11 7.18 -0.23 1.03
C ASN A 11 6.15 0.00 -0.08
N LEU A 12 4.93 0.32 0.29
CA LEU A 12 3.87 0.59 -0.67
C LEU A 12 4.26 1.75 -1.58
N LYS A 13 4.68 2.85 -1.01
CA LYS A 13 5.04 4.03 -1.79
C LYS A 13 6.23 3.75 -2.70
N ARG A 14 7.25 3.07 -2.19
CA ARG A 14 8.44 2.73 -2.96
C ARG A 14 8.10 1.86 -4.16
N ILE A 15 7.38 0.76 -3.92
CA ILE A 15 7.04 -0.17 -4.98
C ILE A 15 6.14 0.49 -6.01
N ARG A 16 5.14 1.24 -5.54
CA ARG A 16 4.23 1.95 -6.42
C ARG A 16 5.00 2.91 -7.34
N THR A 17 5.89 3.69 -6.75
CA THR A 17 6.67 4.69 -7.48
C THR A 17 7.60 4.03 -8.49
N GLU A 18 8.27 2.96 -8.08
CA GLU A 18 9.17 2.22 -8.97
C GLU A 18 8.46 1.66 -10.20
N LYS A 19 7.19 1.30 -10.03
CA LYS A 19 6.40 0.72 -11.12
C LYS A 19 5.63 1.77 -11.92
N GLY A 20 5.73 3.04 -11.54
CA GLY A 20 5.01 4.10 -12.22
C GLY A 20 3.51 4.06 -11.97
N ILE A 21 3.09 3.48 -10.84
CA ILE A 21 1.68 3.36 -10.47
C ILE A 21 1.33 4.51 -9.55
N THR A 22 0.24 5.22 -9.87
CA THR A 22 -0.21 6.35 -9.04
C THR A 22 -1.14 5.86 -7.93
N GLN A 23 -1.34 6.70 -6.91
CA GLN A 23 -2.35 6.41 -5.89
C GLN A 23 -3.71 6.25 -6.54
N GLY A 24 -4.02 7.09 -7.53
CA GLY A 24 -5.28 7.00 -8.26
C GLY A 24 -5.50 5.67 -8.93
N ASP A 25 -4.43 5.07 -9.46
CA ASP A 25 -4.51 3.74 -10.09
C ASP A 25 -4.96 2.70 -9.08
N ILE A 26 -4.40 2.73 -7.87
CA ILE A 26 -4.78 1.79 -6.81
C ILE A 26 -6.20 2.06 -6.34
N VAL A 27 -6.55 3.33 -6.20
CA VAL A 27 -7.91 3.74 -5.81
C VAL A 27 -8.94 3.16 -6.77
N ARG A 28 -8.71 3.29 -8.07
CA ARG A 28 -9.64 2.77 -9.08
C ARG A 28 -9.69 1.25 -9.07
N ASN A 29 -8.54 0.61 -8.84
CA ASN A 29 -8.46 -0.84 -8.85
C ASN A 29 -9.18 -1.46 -7.65
N LEU A 30 -9.02 -0.87 -6.47
CA LEU A 30 -9.55 -1.42 -5.23
C LEU A 30 -10.91 -0.86 -4.83
N GLY A 31 -11.33 0.25 -5.43
CA GLY A 31 -12.57 0.89 -5.04
C GLY A 31 -12.53 1.54 -3.67
N VAL A 32 -11.36 2.02 -3.25
CA VAL A 32 -11.17 2.70 -1.96
C VAL A 32 -10.94 4.18 -2.20
N SER A 33 -10.91 4.97 -1.12
CA SER A 33 -10.65 6.41 -1.25
C SER A 33 -9.15 6.67 -1.37
N ARG A 34 -8.81 7.79 -2.03
CA ARG A 34 -7.43 8.24 -2.11
C ARG A 34 -6.87 8.51 -0.70
N ASN A 35 -7.70 9.04 0.17
CA ASN A 35 -7.31 9.34 1.54
C ASN A 35 -6.91 8.07 2.28
N PHE A 36 -7.62 6.97 2.02
CA PHE A 36 -7.30 5.68 2.62
C PHE A 36 -5.90 5.22 2.22
N ILE A 37 -5.56 5.30 0.93
CA ILE A 37 -4.25 4.91 0.43
C ILE A 37 -3.17 5.85 0.98
N SER A 38 -3.43 7.15 0.99
CA SER A 38 -2.50 8.12 1.51
C SER A 38 -2.18 7.86 2.99
N ASN A 39 -3.20 7.52 3.78
CA ASN A 39 -3.01 7.22 5.19
C ASN A 39 -2.14 5.98 5.39
N ILE A 40 -2.31 4.96 4.55
CA ILE A 40 -1.47 3.77 4.61
C ILE A 40 -0.01 4.15 4.30
N GLU A 41 0.22 4.93 3.26
CA GLU A 41 1.57 5.32 2.86
C GLU A 41 2.26 6.16 3.93
N ASN A 42 1.49 6.92 4.68
CA ASN A 42 2.03 7.76 5.74
C ASN A 42 2.12 7.07 7.10
N GLY A 43 1.79 5.79 7.14
CA GLY A 43 1.89 5.00 8.37
C GLY A 43 0.85 5.35 9.41
N LYS A 44 -0.25 5.95 9.00
CA LYS A 44 -1.29 6.41 9.92
C LYS A 44 -2.36 5.38 10.23
N THR A 45 -2.37 4.27 9.51
CA THR A 45 -3.38 3.24 9.69
C THR A 45 -2.79 1.87 9.46
N ASN A 46 -3.41 0.86 10.07
CA ASN A 46 -3.06 -0.55 9.91
C ASN A 46 -4.15 -1.22 9.09
N PRO A 47 -3.95 -1.42 7.79
CA PRO A 47 -4.95 -2.12 7.01
C PRO A 47 -4.99 -3.59 7.39
N THR A 48 -6.12 -4.25 7.08
CA THR A 48 -6.25 -5.68 7.31
C THR A 48 -5.35 -6.46 6.35
N LEU A 49 -5.10 -7.73 6.67
CA LEU A 49 -4.34 -8.61 5.77
C LEU A 49 -5.02 -8.72 4.41
N SER A 50 -6.35 -8.75 4.39
CA SER A 50 -7.11 -8.78 3.15
C SER A 50 -6.80 -7.56 2.28
N THR A 51 -6.78 -6.39 2.89
CA THR A 51 -6.45 -5.15 2.17
C THR A 51 -5.01 -5.17 1.66
N ILE A 52 -4.08 -5.65 2.49
CA ILE A 52 -2.67 -5.75 2.08
C ILE A 52 -2.53 -6.67 0.88
N THR A 53 -3.22 -7.81 0.90
CA THR A 53 -3.22 -8.75 -0.21
C THR A 53 -3.76 -8.11 -1.49
N ASN A 54 -4.85 -7.35 -1.37
CA ASN A 54 -5.44 -6.69 -2.52
C ASN A 54 -4.52 -5.61 -3.09
N ILE A 55 -3.85 -4.87 -2.22
CA ILE A 55 -2.87 -3.86 -2.66
C ILE A 55 -1.72 -4.54 -3.40
N ALA A 56 -1.22 -5.65 -2.85
CA ALA A 56 -0.12 -6.39 -3.48
C ALA A 56 -0.52 -6.87 -4.88
N LYS A 57 -1.75 -7.36 -5.03
CA LYS A 57 -2.26 -7.79 -6.33
C LYS A 57 -2.32 -6.61 -7.30
N ALA A 58 -2.77 -5.46 -6.82
CA ALA A 58 -2.84 -4.26 -7.67
C ALA A 58 -1.46 -3.81 -8.13
N LEU A 59 -0.43 -4.05 -7.32
CA LEU A 59 0.95 -3.71 -7.65
C LEU A 59 1.66 -4.82 -8.43
N GLY A 60 1.06 -6.01 -8.50
CA GLY A 60 1.70 -7.14 -9.19
C GLY A 60 2.84 -7.75 -8.41
N VAL A 61 2.80 -7.68 -7.09
CA VAL A 61 3.84 -8.25 -6.20
C VAL A 61 3.18 -9.13 -5.15
N SER A 62 4.00 -9.89 -4.42
CA SER A 62 3.49 -10.68 -3.31
C SER A 62 3.31 -9.79 -2.07
N SER A 63 2.47 -10.25 -1.14
CA SER A 63 2.27 -9.54 0.11
C SER A 63 3.57 -9.38 0.89
N ASP A 64 4.47 -10.35 0.76
CA ASP A 64 5.77 -10.31 1.44
C ASP A 64 6.57 -9.06 1.09
N GLU A 65 6.46 -8.62 -0.16
CA GLU A 65 7.18 -7.42 -0.59
C GLU A 65 6.72 -6.17 0.18
N LEU A 66 5.45 -6.14 0.57
CA LEU A 66 4.92 -5.02 1.33
C LEU A 66 5.27 -5.12 2.82
N LEU A 67 5.48 -6.33 3.31
CA LEU A 67 5.66 -6.59 4.73
C LEU A 67 7.12 -6.71 5.18
N LYS A 68 8.03 -6.64 4.25
CA LYS A 68 9.48 -6.73 4.57
C LYS A 68 9.92 -5.60 5.51
#